data_0446e3d26b65335cfcb97d48afec832a
#
_entry.id   0446e3d26b65335cfcb97d48afec832a
#
_cell.length_a   1.000
_cell.length_b   1.000
_cell.length_c   1.000
_cell.angle_alpha   90.00
_cell.angle_beta   90.00
_cell.angle_gamma   90.00
#
_symmetry.space_group_name_H-M   'P 1'
#
loop_
_entity.id
_entity.type
_entity.pdbx_description
1 polymer ?
#
loop_
_entity_poly.entity_id
_entity_poly.type
_entity_poly.pdbx_seq_one_letter_code
_entity_poly.pdbx_strand_id
1 'polypeptide(L)'
;MTRLALAALALLAAIVPAAADRGSDTAWSALVEGGHVAVVRHGNAPPGVGDPPAFKIDDCATQRNLDEWGRRQAVSLGEAFRQRRVRVDRVVSSPWCRCLDTARLMAVGQIETSWALVPDRDPKAPTRLPELRELVSGWRGSGTLVLVTHALTIQPLAGFLPAQAEIVVFKPMPGAEPRLIGSIAPPL
;
A
#
# COMPACT_ATOMS: atom_id res chain seq x y z
N MET A 1 -43.68 -54.53 -2.86
CA MET A 1 -42.49 -54.10 -3.69
C MET A 1 -42.33 -52.60 -3.54
N THR A 2 -41.56 -52.17 -2.56
CA THR A 2 -41.38 -50.74 -2.18
C THR A 2 -40.05 -50.27 -2.76
N ARG A 3 -40.05 -49.34 -3.71
CA ARG A 3 -38.83 -48.74 -4.30
C ARG A 3 -38.37 -47.55 -3.46
N LEU A 4 -37.25 -47.69 -2.78
CA LEU A 4 -36.56 -46.56 -2.17
C LEU A 4 -35.88 -45.72 -3.26
N ALA A 5 -36.24 -44.48 -3.36
CA ALA A 5 -35.51 -43.49 -4.16
C ALA A 5 -34.40 -42.84 -3.31
N LEU A 6 -33.14 -43.07 -3.65
CA LEU A 6 -32.02 -42.35 -3.07
C LEU A 6 -31.94 -40.96 -3.73
N ALA A 7 -32.18 -39.92 -2.96
CA ALA A 7 -31.90 -38.53 -3.37
C ALA A 7 -30.42 -38.23 -3.13
N ALA A 8 -29.67 -38.04 -4.21
CA ALA A 8 -28.29 -37.57 -4.15
C ALA A 8 -28.25 -36.06 -3.89
N LEU A 9 -27.80 -35.67 -2.72
CA LEU A 9 -27.58 -34.26 -2.36
C LEU A 9 -26.26 -33.79 -2.98
N ALA A 10 -26.34 -33.01 -4.06
CA ALA A 10 -25.17 -32.40 -4.68
C ALA A 10 -24.72 -31.19 -3.83
N LEU A 11 -23.55 -31.33 -3.19
CA LEU A 11 -22.90 -30.26 -2.46
C LEU A 11 -22.31 -29.28 -3.49
N LEU A 12 -22.96 -28.14 -3.72
CA LEU A 12 -22.36 -27.02 -4.46
C LEU A 12 -21.28 -26.37 -3.58
N ALA A 13 -20.03 -26.70 -3.84
CA ALA A 13 -18.91 -25.94 -3.30
C ALA A 13 -18.93 -24.53 -3.90
N ALA A 14 -19.22 -23.52 -3.07
CA ALA A 14 -19.10 -22.13 -3.48
C ALA A 14 -17.61 -21.83 -3.73
N ILE A 15 -17.25 -21.64 -4.99
CA ILE A 15 -15.94 -21.13 -5.39
C ILE A 15 -15.88 -19.67 -4.94
N VAL A 16 -15.24 -19.40 -3.80
CA VAL A 16 -14.88 -18.05 -3.40
C VAL A 16 -13.84 -17.57 -4.42
N PRO A 17 -14.11 -16.50 -5.21
CA PRO A 17 -13.10 -16.01 -6.13
C PRO A 17 -11.89 -15.58 -5.31
N ALA A 18 -10.72 -16.18 -5.60
CA ALA A 18 -9.44 -15.70 -5.12
C ALA A 18 -9.34 -14.22 -5.47
N ALA A 19 -8.88 -13.37 -4.54
CA ALA A 19 -8.64 -11.97 -4.81
C ALA A 19 -7.86 -11.89 -6.12
N ALA A 20 -8.44 -11.17 -7.12
CA ALA A 20 -7.89 -11.14 -8.46
C ALA A 20 -6.41 -10.77 -8.37
N ASP A 21 -5.53 -11.62 -8.90
CA ASP A 21 -4.11 -11.31 -9.05
C ASP A 21 -4.00 -10.06 -9.95
N ARG A 22 -3.74 -8.92 -9.33
CA ARG A 22 -3.60 -7.64 -10.02
C ARG A 22 -2.21 -7.49 -10.66
N GLY A 23 -1.65 -8.57 -11.17
CA GLY A 23 -0.35 -8.55 -11.84
C GLY A 23 0.82 -8.46 -10.87
N SER A 24 0.79 -9.22 -9.77
CA SER A 24 1.84 -9.24 -8.74
C SER A 24 3.22 -9.51 -9.32
N ASP A 25 3.37 -10.49 -10.23
CA ASP A 25 4.65 -10.80 -10.86
C ASP A 25 5.15 -9.66 -11.76
N THR A 26 4.24 -9.02 -12.51
CA THR A 26 4.57 -7.83 -13.32
C THR A 26 5.01 -6.67 -12.44
N ALA A 27 4.31 -6.45 -11.31
CA ALA A 27 4.64 -5.41 -10.35
C ALA A 27 6.02 -5.65 -9.72
N TRP A 28 6.33 -6.88 -9.28
CA TRP A 28 7.66 -7.22 -8.77
C TRP A 28 8.76 -7.06 -9.83
N SER A 29 8.51 -7.51 -11.05
CA SER A 29 9.47 -7.35 -12.17
C SER A 29 9.79 -5.87 -12.42
N ALA A 30 8.78 -5.01 -12.42
CA ALA A 30 8.96 -3.57 -12.57
C ALA A 30 9.80 -2.95 -11.44
N LEU A 31 9.59 -3.38 -10.18
CA LEU A 31 10.41 -2.90 -9.06
C LEU A 31 11.86 -3.36 -9.14
N VAL A 32 12.11 -4.60 -9.61
CA VAL A 32 13.46 -5.13 -9.83
C VAL A 32 14.17 -4.42 -10.98
N GLU A 33 13.45 -4.11 -12.05
CA GLU A 33 13.97 -3.31 -13.19
C GLU A 33 14.39 -1.91 -12.73
N GLY A 34 13.67 -1.32 -11.78
CA GLY A 34 13.88 0.04 -11.29
C GLY A 34 13.20 1.12 -12.13
N GLY A 35 13.39 2.37 -11.76
CA GLY A 35 12.70 3.51 -12.40
C GLY A 35 11.19 3.57 -12.12
N HIS A 36 10.70 2.80 -11.17
CA HIS A 36 9.28 2.70 -10.81
C HIS A 36 9.01 3.26 -9.41
N VAL A 37 7.73 3.45 -9.09
CA VAL A 37 7.28 3.92 -7.77
C VAL A 37 6.44 2.85 -7.10
N ALA A 38 6.85 2.43 -5.90
CA ALA A 38 6.12 1.54 -5.02
C ALA A 38 5.36 2.38 -3.99
N VAL A 39 4.03 2.46 -4.12
CA VAL A 39 3.18 3.16 -3.15
C VAL A 39 2.60 2.13 -2.18
N VAL A 40 3.02 2.19 -0.93
CA VAL A 40 2.71 1.22 0.12
C VAL A 40 1.65 1.79 1.05
N ARG A 41 0.53 1.10 1.23
CA ARG A 41 -0.35 1.39 2.34
C ARG A 41 0.30 0.91 3.64
N HIS A 42 0.26 1.73 4.70
CA HIS A 42 0.76 1.33 6.02
C HIS A 42 0.21 -0.03 6.47
N GLY A 43 0.95 -0.74 7.31
CA GLY A 43 0.55 -2.01 7.91
C GLY A 43 -0.72 -1.92 8.75
N ASN A 44 -1.19 -3.05 9.27
CA ASN A 44 -2.40 -3.10 10.07
C ASN A 44 -2.36 -2.13 11.26
N ALA A 45 -3.41 -1.34 11.43
CA ALA A 45 -3.58 -0.36 12.50
C ALA A 45 -5.05 -0.38 12.96
N PRO A 46 -5.44 -1.34 13.82
CA PRO A 46 -6.79 -1.46 14.37
C PRO A 46 -7.00 -0.56 15.59
N PRO A 47 -8.24 -0.44 16.09
CA PRO A 47 -9.50 -0.48 15.40
C PRO A 47 -9.97 0.92 15.00
N GLY A 48 -10.98 0.99 14.14
CA GLY A 48 -11.69 2.22 13.84
C GLY A 48 -11.21 2.93 12.59
N VAL A 49 -11.93 3.98 12.22
CA VAL A 49 -11.65 4.83 11.07
C VAL A 49 -11.03 6.13 11.56
N GLY A 50 -9.78 6.35 11.17
CA GLY A 50 -9.08 7.59 11.50
C GLY A 50 -8.37 7.57 12.86
N ASP A 51 -7.88 8.72 13.21
CA ASP A 51 -7.23 8.98 14.51
C ASP A 51 -8.24 9.61 15.48
N PRO A 52 -8.02 9.56 16.79
CA PRO A 52 -8.84 10.28 17.75
C PRO A 52 -8.94 11.76 17.40
N PRO A 53 -10.06 12.46 17.71
CA PRO A 53 -10.24 13.88 17.35
C PRO A 53 -9.15 14.83 17.87
N ALA A 54 -8.53 14.49 19.01
CA ALA A 54 -7.48 15.28 19.64
C ALA A 54 -6.05 14.80 19.36
N PHE A 55 -5.84 14.01 18.29
CA PHE A 55 -4.51 13.52 17.95
C PHE A 55 -3.53 14.65 17.64
N LYS A 56 -2.26 14.44 17.97
CA LYS A 56 -1.15 15.30 17.61
C LYS A 56 -0.21 14.56 16.69
N ILE A 57 0.25 15.22 15.63
CA ILE A 57 1.10 14.58 14.62
C ILE A 57 2.48 14.21 15.14
N ASP A 58 2.99 14.95 16.09
CA ASP A 58 4.29 14.76 16.74
C ASP A 58 4.22 13.87 18.00
N ASP A 59 3.04 13.41 18.38
CA ASP A 59 2.80 12.54 19.54
C ASP A 59 2.09 11.25 19.14
N CYS A 60 2.89 10.21 18.92
CA CYS A 60 2.38 8.88 18.51
C CYS A 60 1.42 8.26 19.51
N ALA A 61 1.50 8.58 20.81
CA ALA A 61 0.61 8.04 21.82
C ALA A 61 -0.85 8.51 21.61
N THR A 62 -1.06 9.60 20.90
CA THR A 62 -2.38 10.15 20.57
C THR A 62 -2.94 9.66 19.24
N GLN A 63 -2.16 8.86 18.49
CA GLN A 63 -2.53 8.39 17.16
C GLN A 63 -2.98 6.92 17.17
N ARG A 64 -3.68 6.51 16.12
CA ARG A 64 -3.92 5.12 15.81
C ARG A 64 -2.68 4.50 15.17
N ASN A 65 -1.99 3.64 15.89
CA ASN A 65 -0.71 3.07 15.52
C ASN A 65 -0.83 1.64 14.97
N LEU A 66 0.27 1.11 14.44
CA LEU A 66 0.37 -0.29 14.05
C LEU A 66 0.16 -1.20 15.26
N ASP A 67 -0.59 -2.28 15.07
CA ASP A 67 -0.55 -3.40 15.99
C ASP A 67 0.63 -4.33 15.68
N GLU A 68 0.73 -5.42 16.40
CA GLU A 68 1.80 -6.37 16.18
C GLU A 68 1.73 -7.06 14.81
N TRP A 69 0.52 -7.30 14.31
CA TRP A 69 0.34 -7.82 12.97
C TRP A 69 0.84 -6.85 11.90
N GLY A 70 0.49 -5.57 12.00
CA GLY A 70 0.97 -4.53 11.09
C GLY A 70 2.49 -4.35 11.13
N ARG A 71 3.11 -4.52 12.30
CA ARG A 71 4.57 -4.52 12.43
C ARG A 71 5.20 -5.69 11.70
N ARG A 72 4.66 -6.91 11.85
CA ARG A 72 5.13 -8.10 11.11
C ARG A 72 4.97 -7.91 9.60
N GLN A 73 3.83 -7.39 9.15
CA GLN A 73 3.62 -7.07 7.73
C GLN A 73 4.71 -6.15 7.19
N ALA A 74 5.04 -5.08 7.92
CA ALA A 74 6.07 -4.13 7.50
C ALA A 74 7.46 -4.76 7.41
N VAL A 75 7.85 -5.60 8.37
CA VAL A 75 9.10 -6.37 8.32
C VAL A 75 9.13 -7.29 7.10
N SER A 76 8.06 -8.06 6.87
CA SER A 76 7.96 -8.99 5.73
C SER A 76 8.02 -8.26 4.38
N LEU A 77 7.45 -7.05 4.28
CA LEU A 77 7.60 -6.22 3.08
C LEU A 77 9.08 -5.89 2.81
N GLY A 78 9.80 -5.42 3.82
CA GLY A 78 11.23 -5.12 3.69
C GLY A 78 12.05 -6.34 3.31
N GLU A 79 11.76 -7.50 3.89
CA GLU A 79 12.39 -8.78 3.52
C GLU A 79 12.11 -9.13 2.06
N ALA A 80 10.87 -8.97 1.58
CA ALA A 80 10.50 -9.24 0.19
C ALA A 80 11.28 -8.35 -0.80
N PHE A 81 11.50 -7.08 -0.47
CA PHE A 81 12.34 -6.17 -1.26
C PHE A 81 13.80 -6.66 -1.31
N ARG A 82 14.39 -7.03 -0.17
CA ARG A 82 15.77 -7.52 -0.08
C ARG A 82 15.96 -8.84 -0.82
N GLN A 83 15.07 -9.82 -0.63
CA GLN A 83 15.13 -11.13 -1.29
C GLN A 83 15.09 -11.01 -2.82
N ARG A 84 14.31 -10.06 -3.34
CA ARG A 84 14.20 -9.77 -4.77
C ARG A 84 15.25 -8.80 -5.28
N ARG A 85 16.14 -8.31 -4.39
CA ARG A 85 17.20 -7.34 -4.73
C ARG A 85 16.65 -6.07 -5.38
N VAL A 86 15.47 -5.61 -4.94
CA VAL A 86 14.91 -4.34 -5.39
C VAL A 86 15.83 -3.21 -4.94
N ARG A 87 16.37 -2.45 -5.88
CA ARG A 87 17.17 -1.27 -5.58
C ARG A 87 16.24 -0.11 -5.22
N VAL A 88 16.32 0.36 -3.98
CA VAL A 88 15.57 1.51 -3.49
C VAL A 88 16.50 2.72 -3.44
N ASP A 89 16.17 3.77 -4.20
CA ASP A 89 16.96 5.01 -4.24
C ASP A 89 16.43 6.06 -3.25
N ARG A 90 15.14 6.02 -2.90
CA ARG A 90 14.50 6.99 -2.02
C ARG A 90 13.29 6.39 -1.31
N VAL A 91 13.10 6.76 -0.03
CA VAL A 91 11.92 6.40 0.77
C VAL A 91 11.28 7.66 1.32
N VAL A 92 10.01 7.88 1.02
CA VAL A 92 9.23 9.01 1.54
C VAL A 92 7.99 8.48 2.25
N SER A 93 7.71 9.00 3.45
CA SER A 93 6.57 8.58 4.27
C SER A 93 5.64 9.75 4.59
N SER A 94 4.35 9.45 4.71
CA SER A 94 3.43 10.31 5.43
C SER A 94 3.96 10.53 6.86
N PRO A 95 3.81 11.73 7.46
CA PRO A 95 4.29 12.00 8.81
C PRO A 95 3.51 11.26 9.92
N TRP A 96 2.44 10.56 9.61
CA TRP A 96 1.71 9.74 10.59
C TRP A 96 2.54 8.58 11.11
N CYS A 97 2.48 8.34 12.44
CA CYS A 97 3.32 7.34 13.10
C CYS A 97 3.18 5.93 12.51
N ARG A 98 1.96 5.48 12.14
CA ARG A 98 1.77 4.17 11.47
C ARG A 98 2.47 4.07 10.11
N CYS A 99 2.61 5.18 9.38
CA CYS A 99 3.35 5.20 8.11
C CYS A 99 4.86 5.22 8.37
N LEU A 100 5.32 6.05 9.29
CA LEU A 100 6.72 6.11 9.71
C LEU A 100 7.20 4.76 10.26
N ASP A 101 6.40 4.11 11.10
CA ASP A 101 6.73 2.80 11.65
C ASP A 101 6.75 1.72 10.57
N THR A 102 5.81 1.76 9.60
CA THR A 102 5.87 0.87 8.44
C THR A 102 7.17 1.07 7.66
N ALA A 103 7.53 2.32 7.33
CA ALA A 103 8.76 2.62 6.59
C ALA A 103 10.03 2.22 7.36
N ARG A 104 10.09 2.46 8.69
CA ARG A 104 11.21 2.07 9.55
C ARG A 104 11.39 0.56 9.61
N LEU A 105 10.28 -0.18 9.78
CA LEU A 105 10.30 -1.64 9.88
C LEU A 105 10.62 -2.32 8.55
N MET A 106 10.23 -1.73 7.41
CA MET A 106 10.69 -2.20 6.10
C MET A 106 12.21 -2.12 5.96
N ALA A 107 12.87 -1.13 6.56
CA ALA A 107 14.31 -0.97 6.58
C ALA A 107 14.97 -1.05 5.17
N VAL A 108 14.41 -0.31 4.20
CA VAL A 108 14.85 -0.32 2.80
C VAL A 108 15.55 0.98 2.36
N GLY A 109 15.72 1.94 3.26
CA GLY A 109 16.45 3.20 3.00
C GLY A 109 16.21 4.26 4.07
N GLN A 110 16.86 5.42 3.91
CA GLN A 110 16.61 6.58 4.77
C GLN A 110 15.23 7.17 4.49
N ILE A 111 14.52 7.60 5.54
CA ILE A 111 13.14 8.04 5.45
C ILE A 111 13.08 9.56 5.48
N GLU A 112 12.50 10.13 4.43
CA GLU A 112 12.03 11.51 4.39
C GLU A 112 10.52 11.57 4.67
N THR A 113 9.99 12.73 5.04
CA THR A 113 8.54 12.93 5.22
C THR A 113 7.98 13.89 4.20
N SER A 114 6.73 13.65 3.77
CA SER A 114 6.01 14.55 2.90
C SER A 114 4.52 14.64 3.26
N TRP A 115 4.00 15.85 3.30
CA TRP A 115 2.58 16.13 3.48
C TRP A 115 1.73 15.74 2.25
N ALA A 116 2.32 15.63 1.06
CA ALA A 116 1.66 15.10 -0.13
C ALA A 116 1.12 13.67 0.05
N LEU A 117 1.65 12.92 1.05
CA LEU A 117 1.25 11.56 1.38
C LEU A 117 0.16 11.49 2.47
N VAL A 118 -0.43 12.62 2.84
CA VAL A 118 -1.50 12.71 3.84
C VAL A 118 -2.86 12.68 3.12
N PRO A 119 -3.83 11.86 3.59
CA PRO A 119 -5.14 11.81 2.94
C PRO A 119 -5.90 13.13 3.12
N ASP A 120 -6.56 13.57 2.07
CA ASP A 120 -7.50 14.67 2.12
C ASP A 120 -8.77 14.20 2.86
N ARG A 121 -9.02 14.78 4.02
CA ARG A 121 -10.18 14.44 4.88
C ARG A 121 -11.18 15.58 4.99
N ASP A 122 -10.73 16.80 4.80
CA ASP A 122 -11.59 17.98 4.78
C ASP A 122 -11.88 18.36 3.32
N PRO A 123 -13.13 18.23 2.86
CA PRO A 123 -13.49 18.57 1.47
C PRO A 123 -13.39 20.07 1.17
N LYS A 124 -13.23 20.90 2.20
CA LYS A 124 -13.04 22.35 2.06
C LYS A 124 -11.56 22.77 2.01
N ALA A 125 -10.64 21.86 2.39
CA ALA A 125 -9.21 22.13 2.30
C ALA A 125 -8.72 21.94 0.86
N PRO A 126 -7.66 22.64 0.43
CA PRO A 126 -7.01 22.36 -0.83
C PRO A 126 -6.56 20.90 -0.91
N THR A 127 -6.84 20.24 -2.03
CA THR A 127 -6.41 18.85 -2.22
C THR A 127 -4.90 18.75 -2.40
N ARG A 128 -4.30 17.68 -1.87
CA ARG A 128 -2.88 17.32 -2.06
C ARG A 128 -2.63 16.42 -3.26
N LEU A 129 -3.68 16.11 -4.01
CA LEU A 129 -3.60 15.22 -5.14
C LEU A 129 -2.63 15.70 -6.25
N PRO A 130 -2.53 17.00 -6.59
CA PRO A 130 -1.53 17.47 -7.54
C PRO A 130 -0.09 17.23 -7.07
N GLU A 131 0.21 17.47 -5.81
CA GLU A 131 1.53 17.25 -5.20
C GLU A 131 1.88 15.75 -5.17
N LEU A 132 0.90 14.89 -4.85
CA LEU A 132 1.05 13.44 -4.88
C LEU A 132 1.33 12.96 -6.32
N ARG A 133 0.59 13.46 -7.31
CA ARG A 133 0.82 13.14 -8.72
C ARG A 133 2.22 13.53 -9.17
N GLU A 134 2.67 14.73 -8.82
CA GLU A 134 4.03 15.19 -9.16
C GLU A 134 5.08 14.30 -8.47
N LEU A 135 4.88 13.91 -7.22
CA LEU A 135 5.80 13.01 -6.52
C LEU A 135 5.91 11.64 -7.21
N VAL A 136 4.80 11.10 -7.74
CA VAL A 136 4.77 9.80 -8.42
C VAL A 136 5.22 9.92 -9.87
N SER A 137 4.65 10.85 -10.65
CA SER A 137 4.93 11.00 -12.09
C SER A 137 6.28 11.65 -12.35
N GLY A 138 6.73 12.48 -11.41
CA GLY A 138 7.99 13.22 -11.48
C GLY A 138 9.24 12.38 -11.17
N TRP A 139 9.12 11.12 -10.75
CA TRP A 139 10.28 10.29 -10.42
C TRP A 139 11.20 10.06 -11.64
N ARG A 140 12.53 10.25 -11.44
CA ARG A 140 13.55 10.12 -12.49
C ARG A 140 14.74 9.26 -12.04
N GLY A 141 14.70 8.71 -10.81
CA GLY A 141 15.74 7.83 -10.32
C GLY A 141 15.78 6.52 -11.10
N SER A 142 16.95 5.88 -11.17
CA SER A 142 17.13 4.58 -11.81
C SER A 142 16.68 3.41 -10.95
N GLY A 143 16.59 3.57 -9.62
CA GLY A 143 16.00 2.60 -8.72
C GLY A 143 14.54 2.92 -8.41
N THR A 144 14.00 2.28 -7.39
CA THR A 144 12.61 2.43 -6.94
C THR A 144 12.48 3.59 -5.94
N LEU A 145 11.46 4.44 -6.15
CA LEU A 145 10.94 5.33 -5.12
C LEU A 145 9.90 4.57 -4.30
N VAL A 146 10.07 4.50 -2.98
CA VAL A 146 9.09 3.93 -2.05
C VAL A 146 8.34 5.04 -1.35
N LEU A 147 7.01 5.03 -1.45
CA LEU A 147 6.10 5.97 -0.78
C LEU A 147 5.24 5.21 0.22
N VAL A 148 5.31 5.56 1.51
CA VAL A 148 4.47 4.92 2.54
C VAL A 148 3.34 5.86 2.95
N THR A 149 2.09 5.44 2.76
CA THR A 149 0.92 6.31 2.89
C THR A 149 -0.35 5.56 3.31
N HIS A 150 -1.51 6.10 2.97
CA HIS A 150 -2.85 5.66 3.39
C HIS A 150 -3.70 5.22 2.19
N ALA A 151 -4.70 4.36 2.44
CA ALA A 151 -5.58 3.87 1.36
C ALA A 151 -6.28 5.00 0.59
N LEU A 152 -6.78 6.03 1.29
CA LEU A 152 -7.47 7.17 0.68
C LEU A 152 -6.53 8.06 -0.15
N THR A 153 -5.24 8.07 0.15
CA THR A 153 -4.23 8.77 -0.65
C THR A 153 -3.90 8.00 -1.92
N ILE A 154 -3.90 6.66 -1.87
CA ILE A 154 -3.60 5.80 -3.03
C ILE A 154 -4.78 5.72 -3.99
N GLN A 155 -6.00 5.69 -3.46
CA GLN A 155 -7.23 5.45 -4.24
C GLN A 155 -7.38 6.34 -5.49
N PRO A 156 -7.13 7.66 -5.45
CA PRO A 156 -7.27 8.51 -6.63
C PRO A 156 -6.33 8.17 -7.78
N LEU A 157 -5.17 7.55 -7.50
CA LEU A 157 -4.20 7.12 -8.50
C LEU A 157 -4.47 5.69 -8.98
N ALA A 158 -4.89 4.81 -8.06
CA ALA A 158 -5.03 3.39 -8.33
C ALA A 158 -6.42 2.99 -8.87
N GLY A 159 -7.46 3.79 -8.58
CA GLY A 159 -8.85 3.47 -8.89
C GLY A 159 -9.49 2.48 -7.90
N PHE A 160 -8.76 2.01 -6.89
CA PHE A 160 -9.26 1.10 -5.85
C PHE A 160 -8.62 1.41 -4.49
N LEU A 161 -9.21 0.89 -3.41
CA LEU A 161 -8.65 0.95 -2.06
C LEU A 161 -7.74 -0.26 -1.84
N PRO A 162 -6.41 -0.07 -1.67
CA PRO A 162 -5.50 -1.18 -1.39
C PRO A 162 -5.73 -1.74 0.02
N ALA A 163 -5.41 -3.02 0.21
CA ALA A 163 -5.36 -3.65 1.54
C ALA A 163 -4.21 -3.07 2.37
N GLN A 164 -4.22 -3.29 3.69
CA GLN A 164 -3.12 -2.90 4.59
C GLN A 164 -1.84 -3.65 4.18
N ALA A 165 -0.72 -2.93 4.14
CA ALA A 165 0.56 -3.42 3.64
C ALA A 165 0.58 -3.85 2.16
N GLU A 166 -0.45 -3.53 1.37
CA GLU A 166 -0.43 -3.73 -0.08
C GLU A 166 0.46 -2.68 -0.74
N ILE A 167 1.24 -3.10 -1.74
CA ILE A 167 2.06 -2.24 -2.58
C ILE A 167 1.34 -2.04 -3.91
N VAL A 168 1.17 -0.79 -4.32
CA VAL A 168 0.66 -0.44 -5.65
C VAL A 168 1.81 0.15 -6.45
N VAL A 169 2.10 -0.43 -7.61
CA VAL A 169 3.27 -0.07 -8.43
C VAL A 169 2.87 0.77 -9.61
N PHE A 170 3.55 1.89 -9.77
CA PHE A 170 3.34 2.83 -10.87
C PHE A 170 4.60 3.03 -11.70
N LYS A 171 4.40 3.19 -13.01
CA LYS A 171 5.41 3.76 -13.90
C LYS A 171 5.24 5.28 -13.91
N PRO A 172 6.30 6.05 -13.59
CA PRO A 172 6.28 7.50 -13.72
C PRO A 172 6.00 7.91 -15.16
N MET A 173 5.19 8.95 -15.34
CA MET A 173 4.84 9.51 -16.64
C MET A 173 4.94 11.04 -16.57
N PRO A 174 6.13 11.61 -16.83
CA PRO A 174 6.35 13.04 -16.69
C PRO A 174 5.34 13.90 -17.45
N GLY A 175 4.69 14.81 -16.76
CA GLY A 175 3.66 15.68 -17.38
C GLY A 175 2.32 14.97 -17.66
N ALA A 176 2.16 13.71 -17.24
CA ALA A 176 0.92 12.94 -17.41
C ALA A 176 0.58 12.16 -16.12
N GLU A 177 -0.60 11.53 -16.09
CA GLU A 177 -0.99 10.62 -15.01
C GLU A 177 -0.05 9.42 -14.93
N PRO A 178 0.37 9.00 -13.73
CA PRO A 178 1.23 7.83 -13.58
C PRO A 178 0.47 6.57 -14.03
N ARG A 179 1.17 5.67 -14.71
CA ARG A 179 0.55 4.45 -15.22
C ARG A 179 0.62 3.35 -14.15
N LEU A 180 -0.55 2.85 -13.75
CA LEU A 180 -0.64 1.67 -12.88
C LEU A 180 -0.05 0.45 -13.61
N ILE A 181 0.89 -0.25 -12.95
CA ILE A 181 1.50 -1.51 -13.40
C ILE A 181 0.79 -2.70 -12.79
N GLY A 182 0.52 -2.65 -11.49
CA GLY A 182 -0.14 -3.72 -10.76
C GLY A 182 -0.07 -3.49 -9.26
N SER A 183 -0.49 -4.47 -8.49
CA SER A 183 -0.34 -4.44 -7.04
C SER A 183 0.18 -5.77 -6.49
N ILE A 184 0.82 -5.70 -5.34
CA ILE A 184 1.40 -6.81 -4.63
C ILE A 184 0.64 -6.94 -3.32
N ALA A 185 -0.02 -8.07 -3.14
CA ALA A 185 -0.75 -8.39 -1.92
C ALA A 185 0.19 -8.36 -0.70
N PRO A 186 -0.32 -8.00 0.50
CA PRO A 186 0.49 -8.02 1.71
C PRO A 186 1.04 -9.42 1.96
N PRO A 187 2.29 -9.54 2.38
CA PRO A 187 2.83 -10.83 2.82
C PRO A 187 2.06 -11.28 4.07
N LEU A 188 1.74 -12.57 4.13
CA LEU A 188 1.06 -13.21 5.24
C LEU A 188 2.02 -13.48 6.40
#